data_463ff3d061ef29b6285bf69cc8a48e5f
#
_entry.id   463ff3d061ef29b6285bf69cc8a48e5f
#
_cell.length_a   1.000
_cell.length_b   1.000
_cell.length_c   1.000
_cell.angle_alpha   90.00
_cell.angle_beta   90.00
_cell.angle_gamma   90.00
#
_symmetry.space_group_name_H-M   'P 1'
#
loop_
_entity.id
_entity.type
_entity.pdbx_description
1 polymer ?
#
loop_
_entity_poly.entity_id
_entity_poly.type
_entity_poly.pdbx_seq_one_letter_code
_entity_poly.pdbx_strand_id
1 'polypeptide(L)'
;VYPVRYSEPAADALSGYASGMPAPAFYRKLWQRLHEEGTDAAEAWDSVVLDTMVRCGRRLRAKGETISAYDERCALQQARGLAALRSKEAPGLYELQDGVLSAFVKGEASLAGCEPLRLLREINTGNRVGELCRGDLVPPLVQDFARQCRKYRLRQDSADRQEVTLEIFSKARHRAESRFLHQSVFLNCGYAKRDKGPDLLRGTGRNLIRERWACQWSAGVETALVEHAVWGSTMAEASAQLLRRRMAEAARAVDGARLLVQGFLMGLGDMADAMSHRLEELLLTDGEFSSLCGACAAISALDGWQEQYGERGGYNYPAL
;
A
#
# COMPACT_ATOMS: atom_id res chain seq x y z
N VAL A 1 2.25 0.94 24.65
CA VAL A 1 2.54 1.72 23.44
C VAL A 1 3.52 0.91 22.60
N TYR A 2 3.22 0.69 21.34
CA TYR A 2 4.11 0.00 20.40
C TYR A 2 4.66 1.02 19.39
N PRO A 3 5.95 0.95 19.04
CA PRO A 3 6.52 1.77 17.99
C PRO A 3 6.00 1.31 16.63
N VAL A 4 5.79 2.26 15.72
CA VAL A 4 5.35 2.03 14.35
C VAL A 4 6.39 2.62 13.41
N ARG A 5 6.72 1.91 12.34
CA ARG A 5 7.64 2.42 11.32
C ARG A 5 7.03 3.61 10.60
N TYR A 6 7.87 4.53 10.22
CA TYR A 6 7.49 5.74 9.49
C TYR A 6 8.06 5.73 8.06
N SER A 7 7.41 6.39 7.12
CA SER A 7 7.92 6.51 5.75
C SER A 7 8.27 7.95 5.40
N GLU A 8 9.20 8.11 4.46
CA GLU A 8 9.57 9.43 3.92
C GLU A 8 8.34 10.21 3.40
N PRO A 9 7.42 9.60 2.60
CA PRO A 9 6.20 10.31 2.19
C PRO A 9 5.30 10.74 3.35
N ALA A 10 5.22 9.93 4.41
CA ALA A 10 4.44 10.31 5.58
C ALA A 10 5.09 11.45 6.36
N ALA A 11 6.42 11.50 6.44
CA ALA A 11 7.17 12.59 7.04
C ALA A 11 6.98 13.91 6.26
N ASP A 12 6.98 13.87 4.93
CA ASP A 12 6.74 15.02 4.06
C ASP A 12 5.28 15.52 4.15
N ALA A 13 4.33 14.59 4.30
CA ALA A 13 2.89 14.87 4.32
C ALA A 13 2.34 15.38 5.66
N LEU A 14 3.12 15.36 6.74
CA LEU A 14 2.74 15.90 8.05
C LEU A 14 2.61 17.43 8.02
N SER A 15 1.57 17.90 7.36
CA SER A 15 1.33 19.32 7.09
C SER A 15 0.35 20.00 8.05
N GLY A 16 0.13 19.45 9.24
CA GLY A 16 -0.55 20.15 10.32
C GLY A 16 0.41 21.09 11.04
N TYR A 17 0.18 22.39 11.03
CA TYR A 17 1.06 23.39 11.65
C TYR A 17 2.51 23.44 11.14
N ALA A 18 2.75 23.09 9.88
CA ALA A 18 4.09 23.06 9.26
C ALA A 18 5.11 22.18 10.04
N SER A 19 4.64 21.15 10.75
CA SER A 19 5.48 20.24 11.53
C SER A 19 6.09 19.10 10.71
N GLY A 20 5.78 19.03 9.42
CA GLY A 20 6.38 18.07 8.51
C GLY A 20 7.85 18.36 8.22
N MET A 21 8.58 17.32 7.81
CA MET A 21 9.96 17.40 7.36
C MET A 21 9.96 17.41 5.82
N PRO A 22 10.02 18.58 5.18
CA PRO A 22 9.98 18.65 3.72
C PRO A 22 11.22 17.98 3.12
N ALA A 23 11.03 17.29 1.99
CA ALA A 23 12.12 16.67 1.23
C ALA A 23 13.02 15.69 2.03
N PRO A 24 12.43 14.72 2.76
CA PRO A 24 13.19 13.88 3.70
C PRO A 24 14.29 13.04 3.03
N ALA A 25 14.11 12.58 1.78
CA ALA A 25 15.16 11.86 1.06
C ALA A 25 16.32 12.74 0.66
N PHE A 26 16.08 14.03 0.36
CA PHE A 26 17.13 14.99 0.08
C PHE A 26 18.00 15.21 1.33
N TYR A 27 17.40 15.51 2.46
CA TYR A 27 18.13 15.74 3.71
C TYR A 27 18.79 14.49 4.27
N ARG A 28 18.20 13.30 4.07
CA ARG A 28 18.86 12.04 4.44
C ARG A 28 20.15 11.81 3.64
N LYS A 29 20.13 12.08 2.33
CA LYS A 29 21.35 11.99 1.51
C LYS A 29 22.39 12.99 1.93
N LEU A 30 21.97 14.23 2.20
CA LEU A 30 22.86 15.26 2.70
C LEU A 30 23.50 14.84 4.02
N TRP A 31 22.72 14.33 4.96
CA TRP A 31 23.22 13.77 6.21
C TRP A 31 24.27 12.68 5.97
N GLN A 32 24.02 11.76 5.05
CA GLN A 32 24.95 10.69 4.72
C GLN A 32 26.27 11.25 4.18
N ARG A 33 26.21 12.24 3.27
CA ARG A 33 27.42 12.89 2.70
C ARG A 33 28.22 13.65 3.75
N LEU A 34 27.55 14.38 4.63
CA LEU A 34 28.22 15.13 5.71
C LEU A 34 28.94 14.24 6.73
N HIS A 35 28.60 12.96 6.79
CA HIS A 35 29.24 11.98 7.69
C HIS A 35 30.27 11.10 6.97
N GLU A 36 30.52 11.30 5.68
CA GLU A 36 31.63 10.68 4.97
C GLU A 36 32.94 11.39 5.38
N GLU A 37 33.98 10.60 5.78
CA GLU A 37 35.26 11.15 6.22
C GLU A 37 35.89 12.04 5.16
N GLY A 38 36.33 13.25 5.54
CA GLY A 38 37.04 14.18 4.67
C GLY A 38 36.16 14.99 3.73
N THR A 39 34.84 14.90 3.82
CA THR A 39 33.93 15.69 2.96
C THR A 39 33.66 17.05 3.59
N ASP A 40 33.92 18.12 2.83
CA ASP A 40 33.55 19.48 3.21
C ASP A 40 32.03 19.70 3.11
N ALA A 41 31.50 20.57 3.98
CA ALA A 41 30.05 20.82 4.03
C ALA A 41 29.50 21.39 2.71
N ALA A 42 30.20 22.35 2.09
CA ALA A 42 29.82 22.94 0.80
C ALA A 42 29.84 21.88 -0.31
N GLU A 43 30.86 21.02 -0.32
CA GLU A 43 30.99 19.92 -1.27
C GLU A 43 29.81 18.90 -1.10
N ALA A 44 29.46 18.57 0.13
CA ALA A 44 28.32 17.67 0.42
C ALA A 44 27.01 18.22 -0.14
N TRP A 45 26.72 19.50 0.08
CA TRP A 45 25.54 20.16 -0.47
C TRP A 45 25.54 20.17 -2.00
N ASP A 46 26.62 20.60 -2.63
CA ASP A 46 26.74 20.67 -4.09
C ASP A 46 26.60 19.29 -4.74
N SER A 47 27.22 18.27 -4.15
CA SER A 47 27.11 16.86 -4.59
C SER A 47 25.67 16.34 -4.55
N VAL A 48 24.93 16.62 -3.47
CA VAL A 48 23.52 16.15 -3.35
C VAL A 48 22.62 16.88 -4.34
N VAL A 49 22.84 18.18 -4.56
CA VAL A 49 22.11 18.96 -5.56
C VAL A 49 22.36 18.41 -6.96
N LEU A 50 23.63 18.17 -7.31
CA LEU A 50 24.03 17.60 -8.60
C LEU A 50 23.41 16.21 -8.81
N ASP A 51 23.55 15.28 -7.86
CA ASP A 51 22.96 13.92 -7.96
C ASP A 51 21.44 13.97 -8.14
N THR A 52 20.76 14.85 -7.40
CA THR A 52 19.32 14.98 -7.47
C THR A 52 18.87 15.54 -8.82
N MET A 53 19.58 16.53 -9.35
CA MET A 53 19.31 17.14 -10.66
C MET A 53 19.51 16.14 -11.80
N VAL A 54 20.62 15.43 -11.81
CA VAL A 54 20.91 14.36 -12.81
C VAL A 54 19.87 13.24 -12.75
N ARG A 55 19.47 12.85 -11.55
CA ARG A 55 18.40 11.85 -11.35
C ARG A 55 17.07 12.36 -11.89
N CYS A 56 16.73 13.62 -11.68
CA CYS A 56 15.53 14.24 -12.23
C CYS A 56 15.55 14.24 -13.76
N GLY A 57 16.64 14.72 -14.38
CA GLY A 57 16.80 14.70 -15.83
C GLY A 57 16.73 13.31 -16.44
N ARG A 58 17.35 12.31 -15.80
CA ARG A 58 17.26 10.89 -16.23
C ARG A 58 15.82 10.37 -16.19
N ARG A 59 15.07 10.64 -15.14
CA ARG A 59 13.67 10.21 -15.03
C ARG A 59 12.75 10.92 -16.01
N LEU A 60 12.99 12.19 -16.28
CA LEU A 60 12.25 12.95 -17.30
C LEU A 60 12.48 12.37 -18.69
N ARG A 61 13.73 12.07 -19.05
CA ARG A 61 14.05 11.40 -20.33
C ARG A 61 13.38 10.03 -20.45
N ALA A 62 13.33 9.27 -19.39
CA ALA A 62 12.64 7.98 -19.37
C ALA A 62 11.12 8.10 -19.59
N LYS A 63 10.53 9.26 -19.32
CA LYS A 63 9.13 9.61 -19.59
C LYS A 63 8.90 10.25 -20.97
N GLY A 64 9.96 10.40 -21.78
CA GLY A 64 9.89 10.99 -23.11
C GLY A 64 10.12 12.51 -23.16
N GLU A 65 10.46 13.13 -22.04
CA GLU A 65 10.78 14.56 -22.01
C GLU A 65 12.15 14.84 -22.62
N THR A 66 12.25 15.96 -23.34
CA THR A 66 13.48 16.37 -24.06
C THR A 66 14.42 17.17 -23.17
N ILE A 67 15.02 16.53 -22.17
CA ILE A 67 16.03 17.14 -21.29
C ILE A 67 17.42 16.67 -21.72
N SER A 68 18.28 17.61 -22.09
CA SER A 68 19.65 17.36 -22.50
C SER A 68 20.64 17.49 -21.33
N ALA A 69 21.85 16.98 -21.49
CA ALA A 69 22.96 17.25 -20.56
C ALA A 69 23.30 18.72 -20.46
N TYR A 70 23.05 19.49 -21.52
CA TYR A 70 23.22 20.94 -21.50
C TYR A 70 22.19 21.61 -20.57
N ASP A 71 20.94 21.20 -20.62
CA ASP A 71 19.89 21.69 -19.69
C ASP A 71 20.28 21.41 -18.23
N GLU A 72 20.81 20.20 -17.93
CA GLU A 72 21.32 19.86 -16.59
C GLU A 72 22.46 20.79 -16.14
N ARG A 73 23.42 21.11 -17.04
CA ARG A 73 24.47 22.07 -16.75
C ARG A 73 23.96 23.49 -16.49
N CYS A 74 23.02 23.97 -17.31
CA CYS A 74 22.40 25.27 -17.13
C CYS A 74 21.66 25.34 -15.78
N ALA A 75 20.89 24.31 -15.43
CA ALA A 75 20.21 24.23 -14.14
C ALA A 75 21.18 24.30 -12.95
N LEU A 76 22.28 23.55 -13.02
CA LEU A 76 23.31 23.56 -11.96
C LEU A 76 24.02 24.95 -11.86
N GLN A 77 24.38 25.53 -12.99
CA GLN A 77 24.99 26.87 -13.00
C GLN A 77 24.03 27.93 -12.41
N GLN A 78 22.73 27.83 -12.76
CA GLN A 78 21.70 28.69 -12.21
C GLN A 78 21.60 28.52 -10.68
N ALA A 79 21.53 27.28 -10.20
CA ALA A 79 21.46 26.98 -8.77
C ALA A 79 22.68 27.56 -8.01
N ARG A 80 23.87 27.35 -8.53
CA ARG A 80 25.12 27.90 -7.95
C ARG A 80 25.14 29.44 -7.98
N GLY A 81 24.72 30.06 -9.10
CA GLY A 81 24.62 31.50 -9.22
C GLY A 81 23.65 32.11 -8.20
N LEU A 82 22.47 31.47 -8.00
CA LEU A 82 21.50 31.90 -7.00
C LEU A 82 22.03 31.74 -5.57
N ALA A 83 22.76 30.66 -5.29
CA ALA A 83 23.40 30.46 -4.00
C ALA A 83 24.42 31.59 -3.71
N ALA A 84 25.26 31.91 -4.69
CA ALA A 84 26.22 33.01 -4.56
C ALA A 84 25.53 34.37 -4.34
N LEU A 85 24.46 34.67 -5.07
CA LEU A 85 23.66 35.90 -4.86
C LEU A 85 23.03 35.96 -3.47
N ARG A 86 22.73 34.81 -2.85
CA ARG A 86 22.19 34.70 -1.49
C ARG A 86 23.29 34.57 -0.42
N SER A 87 24.54 34.77 -0.78
CA SER A 87 25.70 34.64 0.12
C SER A 87 25.81 33.26 0.77
N LYS A 88 25.45 32.22 0.05
CA LYS A 88 25.59 30.83 0.46
C LYS A 88 26.82 30.21 -0.17
N GLU A 89 27.50 29.32 0.56
CA GLU A 89 28.69 28.62 0.06
C GLU A 89 28.36 27.56 -1.00
N ALA A 90 27.12 26.95 -0.90
CA ALA A 90 26.65 25.97 -1.85
C ALA A 90 25.13 26.08 -2.07
N PRO A 91 24.62 25.57 -3.22
CA PRO A 91 23.20 25.56 -3.50
C PRO A 91 22.48 24.56 -2.59
N GLY A 92 21.25 24.92 -2.15
CA GLY A 92 20.37 24.07 -1.36
C GLY A 92 19.13 23.66 -2.14
N LEU A 93 18.11 23.19 -1.40
CA LEU A 93 16.85 22.70 -1.96
C LEU A 93 16.12 23.76 -2.79
N TYR A 94 16.10 25.01 -2.33
CA TYR A 94 15.41 26.10 -3.05
C TYR A 94 16.12 26.46 -4.34
N GLU A 95 17.46 26.57 -4.31
CA GLU A 95 18.25 26.86 -5.50
C GLU A 95 18.18 25.73 -6.53
N LEU A 96 18.09 24.46 -6.06
CA LEU A 96 17.82 23.30 -6.92
C LEU A 96 16.46 23.41 -7.61
N GLN A 97 15.40 23.79 -6.88
CA GLN A 97 14.05 23.97 -7.43
C GLN A 97 14.02 25.08 -8.48
N ASP A 98 14.63 26.23 -8.17
CA ASP A 98 14.74 27.38 -9.08
C ASP A 98 15.53 27.02 -10.35
N GLY A 99 16.64 26.29 -10.22
CA GLY A 99 17.46 25.83 -11.34
C GLY A 99 16.71 24.85 -12.26
N VAL A 100 15.99 23.89 -11.68
CA VAL A 100 15.16 22.95 -12.45
C VAL A 100 14.01 23.66 -13.13
N LEU A 101 13.33 24.57 -12.45
CA LEU A 101 12.26 25.37 -13.03
C LEU A 101 12.76 26.16 -14.23
N SER A 102 13.92 26.82 -14.11
CA SER A 102 14.49 27.68 -15.15
C SER A 102 14.97 26.92 -16.38
N ALA A 103 15.58 25.76 -16.23
CA ALA A 103 16.23 25.06 -17.33
C ALA A 103 15.46 23.85 -17.89
N PHE A 104 14.61 23.20 -17.09
CA PHE A 104 13.88 22.00 -17.52
C PHE A 104 12.45 22.31 -17.98
N VAL A 105 11.89 23.47 -17.59
CA VAL A 105 10.56 23.88 -18.02
C VAL A 105 10.69 24.70 -19.30
N LYS A 106 10.24 24.13 -20.40
CA LYS A 106 10.28 24.76 -21.73
C LYS A 106 8.87 25.21 -22.12
N GLY A 107 8.66 26.52 -22.24
CA GLY A 107 7.37 27.14 -22.63
C GLY A 107 6.53 27.62 -21.43
N GLU A 108 5.31 28.09 -21.73
CA GLU A 108 4.36 28.55 -20.70
C GLU A 108 3.76 27.33 -19.97
N ALA A 109 4.39 26.95 -18.86
CA ALA A 109 3.83 25.93 -17.97
C ALA A 109 3.14 26.60 -16.77
N SER A 110 1.91 26.24 -16.51
CA SER A 110 1.27 26.53 -15.22
C SER A 110 2.10 25.82 -14.15
N LEU A 111 2.55 26.52 -13.13
CA LEU A 111 3.35 25.99 -12.02
C LEU A 111 2.67 24.78 -11.33
N ALA A 112 1.36 24.71 -11.37
CA ALA A 112 0.57 23.63 -10.76
C ALA A 112 0.63 22.29 -11.52
N GLY A 113 0.97 22.31 -12.83
CA GLY A 113 1.05 21.12 -13.69
C GLY A 113 2.45 20.78 -14.21
N CYS A 114 3.50 21.40 -13.67
CA CYS A 114 4.87 21.26 -14.15
C CYS A 114 5.46 19.89 -13.79
N GLU A 115 5.57 18.99 -14.77
CA GLU A 115 6.10 17.63 -14.57
C GLU A 115 7.53 17.60 -13.99
N PRO A 116 8.48 18.46 -14.40
CA PRO A 116 9.79 18.51 -13.78
C PRO A 116 9.78 18.80 -12.30
N LEU A 117 8.98 19.76 -11.84
CA LEU A 117 8.88 20.09 -10.41
C LEU A 117 8.15 18.99 -9.62
N ARG A 118 7.11 18.37 -10.19
CA ARG A 118 6.43 17.23 -9.58
C ARG A 118 7.39 16.07 -9.38
N LEU A 119 8.16 15.74 -10.40
CA LEU A 119 9.13 14.65 -10.33
C LEU A 119 10.30 14.96 -9.37
N LEU A 120 10.77 16.22 -9.37
CA LEU A 120 11.77 16.68 -8.40
C LEU A 120 11.26 16.51 -6.96
N ARG A 121 10.02 16.90 -6.70
CA ARG A 121 9.38 16.71 -5.39
C ARG A 121 9.34 15.22 -5.02
N GLU A 122 8.90 14.35 -5.90
CA GLU A 122 8.89 12.88 -5.66
C GLU A 122 10.29 12.34 -5.32
N ILE A 123 11.34 12.81 -6.01
CA ILE A 123 12.73 12.41 -5.76
C ILE A 123 13.21 12.89 -4.38
N ASN A 124 12.85 14.12 -4.02
CA ASN A 124 13.27 14.74 -2.77
C ASN A 124 12.49 14.21 -1.55
N THR A 125 11.21 13.88 -1.73
CA THR A 125 10.40 13.21 -0.72
C THR A 125 10.93 11.80 -0.48
N GLY A 126 11.18 11.03 -1.56
CA GLY A 126 11.60 9.64 -1.46
C GLY A 126 10.45 8.68 -1.19
N ASN A 127 10.81 7.43 -0.91
CA ASN A 127 9.84 6.34 -0.73
C ASN A 127 10.27 5.31 0.33
N ARG A 128 11.34 5.59 1.05
CA ARG A 128 11.91 4.67 2.05
C ARG A 128 10.98 4.57 3.27
N VAL A 129 10.87 3.35 3.78
CA VAL A 129 10.28 3.05 5.09
C VAL A 129 11.41 2.90 6.10
N GLY A 130 11.24 3.49 7.28
CA GLY A 130 12.18 3.37 8.39
C GLY A 130 12.25 1.95 8.97
N GLU A 131 13.22 1.74 9.82
CA GLU A 131 13.42 0.49 10.56
C GLU A 131 13.26 0.76 12.06
N LEU A 132 12.69 -0.20 12.79
CA LEU A 132 12.66 -0.15 14.26
C LEU A 132 14.01 -0.56 14.83
N CYS A 133 14.33 -0.06 16.00
CA CYS A 133 15.54 -0.45 16.70
C CYS A 133 15.52 -1.94 17.10
N ARG A 134 16.70 -2.53 17.19
CA ARG A 134 16.82 -3.91 17.70
C ARG A 134 16.36 -3.96 19.15
N GLY A 135 15.41 -4.86 19.44
CA GLY A 135 14.84 -5.02 20.78
C GLY A 135 13.49 -4.32 20.99
N ASP A 136 13.01 -3.55 20.03
CA ASP A 136 11.65 -3.00 20.09
C ASP A 136 10.60 -4.11 20.13
N LEU A 137 9.59 -3.91 20.98
CA LEU A 137 8.46 -4.82 21.07
C LEU A 137 7.53 -4.61 19.87
N VAL A 138 7.46 -5.63 19.01
CA VAL A 138 6.56 -5.65 17.85
C VAL A 138 5.46 -6.67 18.10
N PRO A 139 4.17 -6.32 17.97
CA PRO A 139 3.08 -7.26 18.14
C PRO A 139 3.21 -8.49 17.23
N PRO A 140 2.84 -9.69 17.70
CA PRO A 140 2.91 -10.91 16.89
C PRO A 140 2.17 -10.81 15.55
N LEU A 141 1.03 -10.12 15.52
CA LEU A 141 0.26 -9.89 14.28
C LEU A 141 1.06 -9.08 13.24
N VAL A 142 1.79 -8.05 13.67
CA VAL A 142 2.66 -7.25 12.76
C VAL A 142 3.83 -8.10 12.27
N GLN A 143 4.40 -8.96 13.14
CA GLN A 143 5.45 -9.89 12.75
C GLN A 143 4.95 -10.93 11.73
N ASP A 144 3.73 -11.47 11.93
CA ASP A 144 3.11 -12.40 10.98
C ASP A 144 2.85 -11.73 9.63
N PHE A 145 2.28 -10.53 9.62
CA PHE A 145 2.09 -9.74 8.40
C PHE A 145 3.41 -9.57 7.64
N ALA A 146 4.47 -9.16 8.33
CA ALA A 146 5.80 -8.99 7.72
C ALA A 146 6.36 -10.30 7.17
N ARG A 147 6.14 -11.44 7.87
CA ARG A 147 6.52 -12.77 7.41
C ARG A 147 5.76 -13.17 6.13
N GLN A 148 4.45 -12.94 6.07
CA GLN A 148 3.63 -13.20 4.89
C GLN A 148 4.06 -12.32 3.70
N CYS A 149 4.33 -11.03 3.92
CA CYS A 149 4.86 -10.15 2.88
C CYS A 149 6.18 -10.69 2.29
N ARG A 150 7.12 -11.12 3.12
CA ARG A 150 8.38 -11.74 2.66
C ARG A 150 8.13 -13.03 1.88
N LYS A 151 7.23 -13.91 2.36
CA LYS A 151 6.86 -15.17 1.71
C LYS A 151 6.34 -14.95 0.28
N TYR A 152 5.54 -13.91 0.08
CA TYR A 152 4.93 -13.59 -1.20
C TYR A 152 5.69 -12.53 -2.01
N ARG A 153 6.83 -12.04 -1.51
CA ARG A 153 7.65 -10.98 -2.14
C ARG A 153 6.89 -9.66 -2.31
N LEU A 154 6.04 -9.37 -1.36
CA LEU A 154 5.31 -8.11 -1.27
C LEU A 154 6.17 -7.07 -0.57
N ARG A 155 6.20 -5.86 -1.12
CA ARG A 155 7.03 -4.76 -0.59
C ARG A 155 6.49 -4.24 0.74
N GLN A 156 7.39 -4.07 1.70
CA GLN A 156 7.10 -3.48 3.00
C GLN A 156 8.18 -2.48 3.45
N ASP A 157 9.19 -2.29 2.63
CA ASP A 157 10.35 -1.42 2.81
C ASP A 157 10.29 -0.16 1.95
N SER A 158 9.26 -0.04 1.15
CA SER A 158 9.00 1.08 0.25
C SER A 158 7.52 1.47 0.28
N ALA A 159 7.25 2.76 0.23
CA ALA A 159 5.91 3.33 0.06
C ALA A 159 5.43 3.32 -1.40
N ASP A 160 6.21 2.77 -2.33
CA ASP A 160 5.79 2.64 -3.73
C ASP A 160 4.66 1.61 -3.88
N ARG A 161 3.71 1.92 -4.73
CA ARG A 161 2.66 0.99 -5.14
C ARG A 161 3.28 -0.18 -5.92
N GLN A 162 2.94 -1.40 -5.53
CA GLN A 162 3.27 -2.65 -6.22
C GLN A 162 2.00 -3.26 -6.81
N GLU A 163 2.01 -3.56 -8.10
CA GLU A 163 0.93 -4.32 -8.74
C GLU A 163 1.27 -5.81 -8.76
N VAL A 164 0.28 -6.62 -8.37
CA VAL A 164 0.41 -8.08 -8.32
C VAL A 164 -0.74 -8.71 -9.10
N THR A 165 -0.42 -9.67 -9.96
CA THR A 165 -1.43 -10.44 -10.71
C THR A 165 -1.39 -11.90 -10.27
N LEU A 166 -2.51 -12.42 -9.78
CA LEU A 166 -2.64 -13.75 -9.20
C LEU A 166 -3.52 -14.65 -10.06
N GLU A 167 -3.01 -15.82 -10.41
CA GLU A 167 -3.73 -16.89 -11.12
C GLU A 167 -4.32 -17.86 -10.09
N ILE A 168 -5.43 -17.47 -9.48
CA ILE A 168 -6.00 -18.11 -8.29
C ILE A 168 -6.53 -19.53 -8.53
N PHE A 169 -6.93 -19.86 -9.76
CA PHE A 169 -7.47 -21.20 -10.08
C PHE A 169 -6.40 -22.22 -10.43
N SER A 170 -5.29 -21.78 -11.05
CA SER A 170 -4.25 -22.69 -11.54
C SER A 170 -3.09 -22.90 -10.57
N LYS A 171 -2.81 -21.92 -9.68
CA LYS A 171 -1.61 -21.93 -8.83
C LYS A 171 -1.99 -21.85 -7.34
N ALA A 172 -1.76 -22.92 -6.59
CA ALA A 172 -2.01 -22.99 -5.15
C ALA A 172 -1.29 -21.88 -4.36
N ARG A 173 -0.05 -21.52 -4.78
CA ARG A 173 0.69 -20.41 -4.15
C ARG A 173 -0.04 -19.06 -4.33
N HIS A 174 -0.54 -18.77 -5.55
CA HIS A 174 -1.27 -17.53 -5.82
C HIS A 174 -2.60 -17.49 -5.07
N ARG A 175 -3.24 -18.65 -4.86
CA ARG A 175 -4.44 -18.76 -4.04
C ARG A 175 -4.16 -18.43 -2.57
N ALA A 176 -3.06 -18.96 -2.03
CA ALA A 176 -2.65 -18.65 -0.66
C ALA A 176 -2.27 -17.17 -0.49
N GLU A 177 -1.65 -16.55 -1.49
CA GLU A 177 -1.34 -15.12 -1.53
C GLU A 177 -2.61 -14.26 -1.59
N SER A 178 -3.57 -14.64 -2.45
CA SER A 178 -4.90 -13.99 -2.53
C SER A 178 -5.63 -14.03 -1.17
N ARG A 179 -5.62 -15.18 -0.47
CA ARG A 179 -6.19 -15.32 0.87
C ARG A 179 -5.59 -14.33 1.86
N PHE A 180 -4.29 -14.19 1.88
CA PHE A 180 -3.59 -13.21 2.71
C PHE A 180 -3.99 -11.76 2.36
N LEU A 181 -4.09 -11.42 1.08
CA LEU A 181 -4.52 -10.09 0.64
C LEU A 181 -5.98 -9.80 1.02
N HIS A 182 -6.87 -10.81 0.93
CA HIS A 182 -8.25 -10.70 1.42
C HIS A 182 -8.31 -10.50 2.95
N GLN A 183 -7.47 -11.18 3.73
CA GLN A 183 -7.34 -10.95 5.17
C GLN A 183 -6.91 -9.50 5.46
N SER A 184 -5.94 -8.96 4.70
CA SER A 184 -5.50 -7.56 4.82
C SER A 184 -6.62 -6.56 4.56
N VAL A 185 -7.46 -6.83 3.55
CA VAL A 185 -8.65 -5.99 3.25
C VAL A 185 -9.70 -6.12 4.34
N PHE A 186 -9.96 -7.33 4.83
CA PHE A 186 -10.97 -7.58 5.86
C PHE A 186 -10.61 -6.91 7.19
N LEU A 187 -9.32 -6.93 7.58
CA LEU A 187 -8.80 -6.21 8.73
C LEU A 187 -8.67 -4.69 8.48
N ASN A 188 -9.03 -4.21 7.29
CA ASN A 188 -9.00 -2.79 6.93
C ASN A 188 -7.63 -2.14 7.21
N CYS A 189 -6.53 -2.87 7.03
CA CYS A 189 -5.20 -2.32 7.30
C CYS A 189 -4.68 -1.38 6.20
N GLY A 190 -5.40 -1.25 5.09
CA GLY A 190 -5.06 -0.31 4.02
C GLY A 190 -3.86 -0.70 3.14
N TYR A 191 -3.30 -1.92 3.32
CA TYR A 191 -2.16 -2.40 2.55
C TYR A 191 -2.50 -2.83 1.13
N ALA A 192 -3.63 -3.52 0.96
CA ALA A 192 -4.01 -4.12 -0.30
C ALA A 192 -5.38 -3.61 -0.80
N LYS A 193 -5.46 -3.38 -2.10
CA LYS A 193 -6.71 -3.07 -2.79
C LYS A 193 -6.83 -3.94 -4.03
N ARG A 194 -7.97 -4.62 -4.19
CA ARG A 194 -8.26 -5.38 -5.40
C ARG A 194 -8.76 -4.44 -6.49
N ASP A 195 -8.01 -4.33 -7.58
CA ASP A 195 -8.37 -3.48 -8.72
C ASP A 195 -9.24 -4.26 -9.72
N LYS A 196 -8.99 -5.57 -9.91
CA LYS A 196 -9.75 -6.41 -10.85
C LYS A 196 -9.74 -7.88 -10.39
N GLY A 197 -10.82 -8.61 -10.64
CA GLY A 197 -10.91 -10.02 -10.32
C GLY A 197 -12.38 -10.46 -10.28
N PRO A 198 -12.61 -11.77 -10.09
CA PRO A 198 -13.97 -12.30 -9.92
C PRO A 198 -14.60 -11.72 -8.66
N ASP A 199 -15.82 -11.23 -8.77
CA ASP A 199 -16.58 -10.70 -7.64
C ASP A 199 -17.64 -11.72 -7.19
N LEU A 200 -17.31 -12.47 -6.15
CA LEU A 200 -18.18 -13.50 -5.59
C LEU A 200 -19.40 -12.87 -4.88
N LEU A 201 -19.25 -11.68 -4.31
CA LEU A 201 -20.35 -10.99 -3.60
C LEU A 201 -21.44 -10.51 -4.56
N ARG A 202 -21.04 -10.12 -5.77
CA ARG A 202 -21.97 -9.63 -6.81
C ARG A 202 -22.28 -10.68 -7.88
N GLY A 203 -21.60 -11.83 -7.84
CA GLY A 203 -21.71 -12.87 -8.88
C GLY A 203 -21.22 -12.44 -10.26
N THR A 204 -20.39 -11.36 -10.33
CA THR A 204 -19.90 -10.80 -11.58
C THR A 204 -18.45 -11.21 -11.85
N GLY A 205 -18.01 -11.08 -13.10
CA GLY A 205 -16.61 -11.38 -13.48
C GLY A 205 -16.28 -12.87 -13.48
N ARG A 206 -17.25 -13.77 -13.68
CA ARG A 206 -17.05 -15.23 -13.69
C ARG A 206 -16.05 -15.71 -14.76
N ASN A 207 -15.82 -14.94 -15.78
CA ASN A 207 -14.83 -15.20 -16.84
C ASN A 207 -13.41 -14.73 -16.49
N LEU A 208 -13.23 -14.06 -15.34
CA LEU A 208 -11.93 -13.57 -14.90
C LEU A 208 -11.21 -14.67 -14.13
N ILE A 209 -10.13 -15.18 -14.72
CA ILE A 209 -9.29 -16.24 -14.13
C ILE A 209 -8.14 -15.68 -13.28
N ARG A 210 -8.01 -14.35 -13.20
CA ARG A 210 -6.91 -13.66 -12.51
C ARG A 210 -7.44 -12.54 -11.64
N GLU A 211 -6.79 -12.35 -10.51
CA GLU A 211 -6.95 -11.16 -9.69
C GLU A 211 -5.80 -10.19 -9.92
N ARG A 212 -6.11 -8.89 -9.97
CA ARG A 212 -5.11 -7.83 -9.95
C ARG A 212 -5.25 -7.03 -8.67
N TRP A 213 -4.15 -6.93 -7.96
CA TRP A 213 -4.05 -6.24 -6.69
C TRP A 213 -3.06 -5.10 -6.75
N ALA A 214 -3.36 -4.02 -6.05
CA ALA A 214 -2.44 -2.95 -5.71
C ALA A 214 -2.08 -3.06 -4.25
N CYS A 215 -0.79 -3.20 -3.97
CA CYS A 215 -0.25 -3.27 -2.62
C CYS A 215 0.63 -2.05 -2.37
N GLN A 216 0.43 -1.38 -1.23
CA GLN A 216 1.22 -0.22 -0.87
C GLN A 216 1.37 -0.15 0.64
N TRP A 217 2.60 -0.04 1.11
CA TRP A 217 2.85 0.14 2.53
C TRP A 217 2.66 1.60 2.94
N SER A 218 2.08 1.81 4.12
CA SER A 218 2.01 3.10 4.81
C SER A 218 2.10 2.89 6.32
N ALA A 219 2.40 3.94 7.08
CA ALA A 219 2.40 3.86 8.55
C ALA A 219 1.03 3.44 9.11
N GLY A 220 -0.06 3.80 8.43
CA GLY A 220 -1.41 3.38 8.79
C GLY A 220 -1.62 1.86 8.75
N VAL A 221 -0.87 1.13 7.92
CA VAL A 221 -0.92 -0.35 7.88
C VAL A 221 -0.51 -0.94 9.22
N GLU A 222 0.62 -0.52 9.76
CA GLU A 222 1.08 -1.04 11.05
C GLU A 222 0.22 -0.58 12.21
N THR A 223 -0.24 0.67 12.19
CA THR A 223 -1.17 1.18 13.20
C THR A 223 -2.44 0.33 13.26
N ALA A 224 -3.06 0.04 12.12
CA ALA A 224 -4.25 -0.81 12.08
C ALA A 224 -3.96 -2.25 12.56
N LEU A 225 -2.80 -2.82 12.20
CA LEU A 225 -2.42 -4.14 12.67
C LEU A 225 -2.15 -4.18 14.19
N VAL A 226 -1.57 -3.11 14.75
CA VAL A 226 -1.41 -2.97 16.21
C VAL A 226 -2.76 -2.94 16.90
N GLU A 227 -3.73 -2.19 16.37
CA GLU A 227 -5.09 -2.13 16.90
C GLU A 227 -5.80 -3.49 16.80
N HIS A 228 -5.57 -4.25 15.73
CA HIS A 228 -6.16 -5.58 15.53
C HIS A 228 -5.42 -6.71 16.27
N ALA A 229 -4.26 -6.45 16.87
CA ALA A 229 -3.50 -7.47 17.61
C ALA A 229 -4.26 -8.05 18.82
N VAL A 230 -5.29 -7.38 19.29
CA VAL A 230 -6.22 -7.90 20.32
C VAL A 230 -7.04 -9.09 19.86
N TRP A 231 -7.18 -9.29 18.53
CA TRP A 231 -8.00 -10.36 17.93
C TRP A 231 -7.22 -11.64 17.63
N GLY A 232 -5.89 -11.59 17.61
CA GLY A 232 -5.06 -12.75 17.32
C GLY A 232 -3.61 -12.42 17.04
N SER A 233 -2.79 -13.46 17.03
CA SER A 233 -1.34 -13.39 16.81
C SER A 233 -0.95 -13.52 15.35
N THR A 234 -1.85 -14.00 14.51
CA THR A 234 -1.65 -14.17 13.06
C THR A 234 -2.76 -13.49 12.26
N MET A 235 -2.49 -13.21 10.99
CA MET A 235 -3.48 -12.62 10.07
C MET A 235 -4.75 -13.50 9.98
N ALA A 236 -4.58 -14.81 9.94
CA ALA A 236 -5.68 -15.76 9.90
C ALA A 236 -6.49 -15.75 11.21
N GLU A 237 -5.83 -15.82 12.37
CA GLU A 237 -6.52 -15.79 13.68
C GLU A 237 -7.28 -14.48 13.91
N ALA A 238 -6.62 -13.33 13.66
CA ALA A 238 -7.25 -12.02 13.82
C ALA A 238 -8.48 -11.88 12.91
N SER A 239 -8.36 -12.32 11.65
CA SER A 239 -9.47 -12.31 10.69
C SER A 239 -10.59 -13.25 11.13
N ALA A 240 -10.27 -14.45 11.63
CA ALA A 240 -11.23 -15.42 12.10
C ALA A 240 -12.03 -14.89 13.31
N GLN A 241 -11.36 -14.31 14.31
CA GLN A 241 -12.02 -13.76 15.50
C GLN A 241 -12.91 -12.56 15.15
N LEU A 242 -12.42 -11.65 14.31
CA LEU A 242 -13.22 -10.51 13.86
C LEU A 242 -14.42 -10.97 13.02
N LEU A 243 -14.25 -12.02 12.20
CA LEU A 243 -15.33 -12.61 11.40
C LEU A 243 -16.42 -13.22 12.28
N ARG A 244 -16.03 -14.00 13.33
CA ARG A 244 -16.97 -14.55 14.32
C ARG A 244 -17.78 -13.44 14.98
N ARG A 245 -17.10 -12.38 15.41
CA ARG A 245 -17.78 -11.25 16.06
C ARG A 245 -18.78 -10.59 15.13
N ARG A 246 -18.36 -10.24 13.89
CA ARG A 246 -19.27 -9.63 12.91
C ARG A 246 -20.45 -10.53 12.56
N MET A 247 -20.23 -11.85 12.50
CA MET A 247 -21.29 -12.80 12.24
C MET A 247 -22.30 -12.86 13.39
N ALA A 248 -21.83 -12.81 14.64
CA ALA A 248 -22.70 -12.75 15.82
C ALA A 248 -23.51 -11.44 15.89
N GLU A 249 -22.92 -10.32 15.44
CA GLU A 249 -23.55 -9.00 15.41
C GLU A 249 -24.47 -8.81 14.18
N ALA A 250 -24.42 -9.71 13.19
CA ALA A 250 -25.24 -9.61 11.99
C ALA A 250 -26.72 -9.80 12.31
N ALA A 251 -27.53 -8.85 11.83
CA ALA A 251 -29.00 -8.87 12.02
C ALA A 251 -29.77 -9.28 10.77
N ARG A 252 -29.15 -9.24 9.58
CA ARG A 252 -29.78 -9.57 8.30
C ARG A 252 -29.07 -10.73 7.61
N ALA A 253 -29.86 -11.55 6.93
CA ALA A 253 -29.36 -12.71 6.18
C ALA A 253 -28.33 -12.34 5.11
N VAL A 254 -28.51 -11.23 4.38
CA VAL A 254 -27.57 -10.76 3.37
C VAL A 254 -26.20 -10.42 3.97
N ASP A 255 -26.14 -9.85 5.17
CA ASP A 255 -24.88 -9.51 5.83
C ASP A 255 -24.17 -10.78 6.29
N GLY A 256 -24.90 -11.77 6.85
CA GLY A 256 -24.38 -13.09 7.18
C GLY A 256 -23.82 -13.84 5.96
N ALA A 257 -24.55 -13.85 4.85
CA ALA A 257 -24.10 -14.47 3.61
C ALA A 257 -22.83 -13.80 3.03
N ARG A 258 -22.74 -12.48 3.10
CA ARG A 258 -21.51 -11.74 2.70
C ARG A 258 -20.33 -12.09 3.57
N LEU A 259 -20.51 -12.21 4.87
CA LEU A 259 -19.45 -12.62 5.79
C LEU A 259 -18.99 -14.06 5.50
N LEU A 260 -19.91 -14.97 5.16
CA LEU A 260 -19.57 -16.33 4.75
C LEU A 260 -18.68 -16.33 3.49
N VAL A 261 -19.04 -15.55 2.46
CA VAL A 261 -18.21 -15.37 1.24
C VAL A 261 -16.84 -14.78 1.58
N GLN A 262 -16.76 -13.82 2.48
CA GLN A 262 -15.49 -13.26 2.93
C GLN A 262 -14.64 -14.31 3.65
N GLY A 263 -15.23 -15.14 4.50
CA GLY A 263 -14.55 -16.26 5.15
C GLY A 263 -13.92 -17.22 4.13
N PHE A 264 -14.67 -17.58 3.10
CA PHE A 264 -14.17 -18.39 1.99
C PHE A 264 -12.98 -17.73 1.27
N LEU A 265 -13.10 -16.46 0.89
CA LEU A 265 -12.01 -15.72 0.22
C LEU A 265 -10.76 -15.63 1.08
N MET A 266 -10.89 -15.57 2.39
CA MET A 266 -9.78 -15.56 3.34
C MET A 266 -9.21 -16.95 3.65
N GLY A 267 -9.86 -18.02 3.16
CA GLY A 267 -9.44 -19.40 3.40
C GLY A 267 -9.70 -19.89 4.83
N LEU A 268 -10.73 -19.38 5.48
CA LEU A 268 -11.14 -19.72 6.86
C LEU A 268 -12.21 -20.83 6.86
N GLY A 269 -11.95 -21.93 6.12
CA GLY A 269 -12.87 -23.06 5.96
C GLY A 269 -13.29 -23.72 7.26
N ASP A 270 -12.41 -23.79 8.24
CA ASP A 270 -12.70 -24.41 9.56
C ASP A 270 -13.84 -23.74 10.32
N MET A 271 -14.27 -22.57 9.90
CA MET A 271 -15.38 -21.82 10.50
C MET A 271 -16.70 -21.97 9.73
N ALA A 272 -16.68 -22.62 8.57
CA ALA A 272 -17.81 -22.64 7.66
C ALA A 272 -19.09 -23.22 8.32
N ASP A 273 -18.97 -24.32 9.07
CA ASP A 273 -20.12 -24.96 9.71
C ASP A 273 -20.81 -24.06 10.75
N ALA A 274 -20.03 -23.41 11.62
CA ALA A 274 -20.55 -22.49 12.62
C ALA A 274 -21.18 -21.24 11.98
N MET A 275 -20.61 -20.75 10.88
CA MET A 275 -21.16 -19.61 10.15
C MET A 275 -22.42 -19.97 9.37
N SER A 276 -22.48 -21.17 8.78
CA SER A 276 -23.67 -21.68 8.10
C SER A 276 -24.84 -21.82 9.06
N HIS A 277 -24.63 -22.40 10.24
CA HIS A 277 -25.65 -22.50 11.27
C HIS A 277 -26.24 -21.14 11.69
N ARG A 278 -25.34 -20.14 11.90
CA ARG A 278 -25.80 -18.78 12.21
C ARG A 278 -26.54 -18.12 11.04
N LEU A 279 -26.14 -18.39 9.80
CA LEU A 279 -26.85 -17.92 8.62
C LEU A 279 -28.24 -18.52 8.48
N GLU A 280 -28.42 -19.82 8.80
CA GLU A 280 -29.75 -20.45 8.87
C GLU A 280 -30.69 -19.74 9.84
N GLU A 281 -30.19 -19.40 11.05
CA GLU A 281 -30.98 -18.63 12.02
C GLU A 281 -31.38 -17.26 11.46
N LEU A 282 -30.45 -16.57 10.78
CA LEU A 282 -30.74 -15.28 10.16
C LEU A 282 -31.78 -15.41 9.03
N LEU A 283 -31.70 -16.44 8.19
CA LEU A 283 -32.65 -16.68 7.11
C LEU A 283 -34.07 -16.94 7.64
N LEU A 284 -34.20 -17.58 8.81
CA LEU A 284 -35.49 -17.83 9.44
C LEU A 284 -36.09 -16.61 10.13
N THR A 285 -35.26 -15.67 10.57
CA THR A 285 -35.69 -14.50 11.35
C THR A 285 -35.75 -13.20 10.56
N ASP A 286 -35.12 -13.14 9.38
CA ASP A 286 -35.08 -11.95 8.53
C ASP A 286 -36.39 -11.79 7.76
N GLY A 287 -37.13 -10.74 8.07
CA GLY A 287 -38.40 -10.40 7.40
C GLY A 287 -38.25 -9.58 6.12
N GLU A 288 -37.02 -9.22 5.73
CA GLU A 288 -36.77 -8.35 4.58
C GLU A 288 -36.53 -9.18 3.30
N PHE A 289 -37.46 -9.16 2.36
CA PHE A 289 -37.38 -9.92 1.12
C PHE A 289 -36.09 -9.61 0.29
N SER A 290 -35.69 -8.35 0.20
CA SER A 290 -34.48 -7.96 -0.51
C SER A 290 -33.21 -8.55 0.12
N SER A 291 -33.17 -8.66 1.44
CA SER A 291 -32.09 -9.29 2.18
C SER A 291 -32.01 -10.80 1.91
N LEU A 292 -33.16 -11.50 1.96
CA LEU A 292 -33.22 -12.91 1.65
C LEU A 292 -32.76 -13.21 0.21
N CYS A 293 -33.26 -12.47 -0.77
CA CYS A 293 -32.81 -12.60 -2.17
C CYS A 293 -31.30 -12.36 -2.32
N GLY A 294 -30.77 -11.36 -1.64
CA GLY A 294 -29.34 -11.07 -1.63
C GLY A 294 -28.48 -12.17 -1.00
N ALA A 295 -28.99 -12.78 0.07
CA ALA A 295 -28.35 -13.93 0.73
C ALA A 295 -28.32 -15.15 -0.21
N CYS A 296 -29.46 -15.52 -0.79
CA CYS A 296 -29.56 -16.62 -1.75
C CYS A 296 -28.62 -16.43 -2.95
N ALA A 297 -28.56 -15.22 -3.50
CA ALA A 297 -27.65 -14.92 -4.61
C ALA A 297 -26.16 -15.08 -4.23
N ALA A 298 -25.78 -14.66 -3.02
CA ALA A 298 -24.41 -14.79 -2.53
C ALA A 298 -24.03 -16.27 -2.28
N ILE A 299 -24.94 -17.06 -1.69
CA ILE A 299 -24.72 -18.49 -1.42
C ILE A 299 -24.63 -19.26 -2.75
N SER A 300 -25.55 -19.04 -3.68
CA SER A 300 -25.52 -19.69 -5.00
C SER A 300 -24.26 -19.35 -5.81
N ALA A 301 -23.79 -18.10 -5.70
CA ALA A 301 -22.52 -17.71 -6.30
C ALA A 301 -21.37 -18.49 -5.67
N LEU A 302 -21.33 -18.62 -4.35
CA LEU A 302 -20.28 -19.30 -3.62
C LEU A 302 -20.20 -20.79 -3.99
N ASP A 303 -21.34 -21.48 -4.08
CA ASP A 303 -21.40 -22.90 -4.47
C ASP A 303 -20.77 -23.12 -5.86
N GLY A 304 -21.13 -22.33 -6.84
CA GLY A 304 -20.53 -22.42 -8.18
C GLY A 304 -19.02 -22.12 -8.23
N TRP A 305 -18.45 -21.40 -7.24
CA TRP A 305 -17.03 -21.09 -7.17
C TRP A 305 -16.22 -22.13 -6.42
N GLN A 306 -16.80 -22.88 -5.49
CA GLN A 306 -16.11 -23.95 -4.75
C GLN A 306 -15.51 -25.01 -5.68
N GLU A 307 -16.25 -25.43 -6.69
CA GLU A 307 -15.75 -26.38 -7.68
C GLU A 307 -14.52 -25.84 -8.44
N GLN A 308 -14.53 -24.56 -8.80
CA GLN A 308 -13.43 -23.92 -9.53
C GLN A 308 -12.19 -23.74 -8.66
N TYR A 309 -12.36 -23.50 -7.36
CA TYR A 309 -11.24 -23.41 -6.40
C TYR A 309 -10.68 -24.80 -6.03
N GLY A 310 -11.31 -25.88 -6.44
CA GLY A 310 -10.87 -27.26 -6.14
C GLY A 310 -11.05 -27.65 -4.66
N GLU A 311 -11.92 -26.97 -3.94
CA GLU A 311 -12.21 -27.23 -2.53
C GLU A 311 -13.57 -27.94 -2.38
N ARG A 312 -13.73 -29.08 -3.03
CA ARG A 312 -14.92 -29.94 -2.87
C ARG A 312 -15.01 -30.44 -1.43
N GLY A 313 -16.07 -30.07 -0.72
CA GLY A 313 -16.46 -30.69 0.55
C GLY A 313 -16.05 -29.96 1.84
N GLY A 314 -15.48 -28.75 1.76
CA GLY A 314 -15.10 -27.98 2.97
C GLY A 314 -16.20 -27.09 3.55
N TYR A 315 -17.25 -26.82 2.79
CA TYR A 315 -18.37 -25.98 3.19
C TYR A 315 -19.67 -26.75 2.92
N ASN A 316 -20.24 -27.40 3.94
CA ASN A 316 -21.57 -27.93 3.86
C ASN A 316 -22.56 -26.76 4.02
N TYR A 317 -23.12 -26.29 2.90
CA TYR A 317 -24.25 -25.35 2.98
C TYR A 317 -25.53 -26.15 3.20
N PRO A 318 -26.44 -25.62 4.03
CA PRO A 318 -27.78 -26.18 4.09
C PRO A 318 -28.39 -26.17 2.69
N ALA A 319 -29.01 -27.24 2.30
CA ALA A 319 -29.85 -27.30 1.11
C ALA A 319 -31.01 -26.31 1.34
N LEU A 320 -30.89 -25.11 0.81
CA LEU A 320 -31.92 -24.06 0.85
C LEU A 320 -32.89 -24.22 -0.29
#